data_153706b456d2abbe33d6a53adb8a3d82
#
_entry.id   153706b456d2abbe33d6a53adb8a3d82
#
_cell.length_a   1.000
_cell.length_b   1.000
_cell.length_c   1.000
_cell.angle_alpha   90.00
_cell.angle_beta   90.00
_cell.angle_gamma   90.00
#
_symmetry.space_group_name_H-M   'P 1'
#
loop_
_entity.id
_entity.type
_entity.pdbx_description
1 polymer ?
#
loop_
_entity_poly.entity_id
_entity_poly.type
_entity_poly.pdbx_seq_one_letter_code
_entity_poly.pdbx_strand_id
1 'polypeptide(L)'
;MSDRSQVSAAGAATARAHRTEAMLQRLEQVGALLFDEERRASLRTRGPGPYLDEVAREIRARQDDELTWVALVSFTAAYPTSELFDWFRRALELAPEEAALRIFLEAGSRTATGFADLDARVEVVAGAVLIDVDFPARHGHNTGVQRVVRQTVSRWDAEHEIVPVAWVHGSMSFRRLSAIEHERVVDWSSAGRRDWEHGDPERIEFVVPYRSVVVIPSVPDYNQCGPLSALAEYSGNEVVVLGHDAIPVVSADTVPPEETVRFVNFLSVVKHAERVATVSAAAALEFEGFVRALPAQGLTGPTVVPVPLPVELPDGLRSEGRGASGLPLVLCVGSQEPRKNHLAVLHAAEVLWREGLRFRVRFIGGANPWAHQVFDPRVRELVAAGRPVEVLRGADDDVLIASYREALFLAFPSLHEGYGLPVAEALSIGLPVLTSRYGSTAQIAEHGGCVLIDPESDEEITDGMRRLLTSPELVDELRLEAAERPERTWDDYARELWAALIGPSALIEHEEAPRAL
;
A
#
# COMPACT_ATOMS: atom_id res chain seq x y z
N MET A 1 57.58 4.27 -8.17
CA MET A 1 56.77 3.79 -7.01
C MET A 1 56.18 4.94 -6.17
N SER A 2 56.67 6.18 -6.30
CA SER A 2 56.23 7.34 -5.48
C SER A 2 54.87 7.96 -5.94
N ASP A 3 54.54 7.84 -7.20
CA ASP A 3 53.37 8.55 -7.77
C ASP A 3 51.99 7.90 -7.45
N ARG A 4 51.95 6.57 -7.37
CA ARG A 4 50.71 5.85 -7.00
C ARG A 4 50.32 6.01 -5.52
N SER A 5 51.29 6.24 -4.62
CA SER A 5 51.01 6.45 -3.20
C SER A 5 50.50 7.87 -2.91
N GLN A 6 50.94 8.88 -3.68
CA GLN A 6 50.44 10.26 -3.55
C GLN A 6 49.02 10.42 -4.10
N VAL A 7 48.68 9.79 -5.23
CA VAL A 7 47.33 9.77 -5.78
C VAL A 7 46.36 9.06 -4.83
N SER A 8 46.78 7.95 -4.18
CA SER A 8 46.02 7.25 -3.16
C SER A 8 45.78 8.08 -1.90
N ALA A 9 46.75 8.84 -1.44
CA ALA A 9 46.65 9.69 -0.25
C ALA A 9 45.76 10.92 -0.48
N ALA A 10 45.85 11.54 -1.65
CA ALA A 10 45.01 12.67 -2.04
C ALA A 10 43.54 12.23 -2.20
N GLY A 11 43.26 11.07 -2.81
CA GLY A 11 41.92 10.51 -2.92
C GLY A 11 41.31 10.17 -1.54
N ALA A 12 42.09 9.60 -0.64
CA ALA A 12 41.66 9.31 0.73
C ALA A 12 41.37 10.59 1.54
N ALA A 13 42.14 11.64 1.37
CA ALA A 13 41.92 12.93 2.02
C ALA A 13 40.62 13.60 1.51
N THR A 14 40.37 13.55 0.20
CA THR A 14 39.13 14.09 -0.43
C THR A 14 37.89 13.31 0.06
N ALA A 15 37.94 11.99 0.08
CA ALA A 15 36.87 11.15 0.61
C ALA A 15 36.57 11.43 2.09
N ARG A 16 37.64 11.60 2.91
CA ARG A 16 37.49 11.96 4.32
C ARG A 16 36.83 13.33 4.51
N ALA A 17 37.25 14.34 3.71
CA ALA A 17 36.65 15.67 3.76
C ALA A 17 35.16 15.63 3.40
N HIS A 18 34.79 14.85 2.39
CA HIS A 18 33.40 14.69 1.94
C HIS A 18 32.53 14.03 3.03
N ARG A 19 33.02 12.95 3.66
CA ARG A 19 32.32 12.30 4.78
C ARG A 19 32.17 13.20 6.01
N THR A 20 33.19 14.01 6.30
CA THR A 20 33.11 14.98 7.39
C THR A 20 32.03 16.02 7.13
N GLU A 21 31.92 16.55 5.89
CA GLU A 21 30.89 17.50 5.50
C GLU A 21 29.49 16.87 5.49
N ALA A 22 29.34 15.64 5.00
CA ALA A 22 28.07 14.91 5.05
C ALA A 22 27.62 14.71 6.51
N MET A 23 28.52 14.33 7.42
CA MET A 23 28.20 14.16 8.83
C MET A 23 27.83 15.49 9.49
N LEU A 24 28.52 16.59 9.18
CA LEU A 24 28.16 17.91 9.67
C LEU A 24 26.76 18.33 9.20
N GLN A 25 26.44 18.12 7.92
CA GLN A 25 25.11 18.40 7.38
C GLN A 25 24.02 17.62 8.12
N ARG A 26 24.24 16.32 8.42
CA ARG A 26 23.31 15.49 9.19
C ARG A 26 23.08 16.02 10.61
N LEU A 27 24.16 16.38 11.30
CA LEU A 27 24.09 16.92 12.66
C LEU A 27 23.43 18.32 12.68
N GLU A 28 23.61 19.13 11.64
CA GLU A 28 22.94 20.42 11.49
C GLU A 28 21.41 20.30 11.36
N GLN A 29 20.93 19.25 10.70
CA GLN A 29 19.48 18.96 10.65
C GLN A 29 18.90 18.76 12.06
N VAL A 30 19.57 17.95 12.87
CA VAL A 30 19.18 17.76 14.28
C VAL A 30 19.39 19.02 15.08
N GLY A 31 20.52 19.69 14.89
CA GLY A 31 20.85 20.93 15.57
C GLY A 31 19.81 22.05 15.34
N ALA A 32 19.15 22.06 14.18
CA ALA A 32 18.08 23.02 13.89
C ALA A 32 16.86 22.83 14.81
N LEU A 33 16.65 21.64 15.36
CA LEU A 33 15.58 21.34 16.31
C LEU A 33 15.99 21.64 17.77
N LEU A 34 17.30 21.69 18.05
CA LEU A 34 17.85 21.75 19.41
C LEU A 34 18.43 23.10 19.79
N PHE A 35 19.03 23.83 18.84
CA PHE A 35 19.87 24.99 19.07
C PHE A 35 19.49 26.18 18.21
N ASP A 36 19.74 27.39 18.71
CA ASP A 36 19.69 28.60 17.92
C ASP A 36 20.81 28.67 16.85
N GLU A 37 20.72 29.63 15.95
CA GLU A 37 21.62 29.79 14.82
C GLU A 37 23.06 30.07 15.26
N GLU A 38 23.27 30.90 16.29
CA GLU A 38 24.61 31.23 16.82
C GLU A 38 25.31 29.98 17.38
N ARG A 39 24.58 29.18 18.14
CA ARG A 39 25.10 27.92 18.70
C ARG A 39 25.45 26.92 17.59
N ARG A 40 24.58 26.76 16.58
CA ARG A 40 24.83 25.88 15.43
C ARG A 40 26.08 26.29 14.66
N ALA A 41 26.23 27.58 14.34
CA ALA A 41 27.40 28.10 13.67
C ALA A 41 28.70 27.84 14.45
N SER A 42 28.69 28.05 15.77
CA SER A 42 29.82 27.75 16.66
C SER A 42 30.15 26.25 16.64
N LEU A 43 29.15 25.38 16.73
CA LEU A 43 29.34 23.92 16.74
C LEU A 43 29.90 23.41 15.39
N ARG A 44 29.40 23.95 14.27
CA ARG A 44 29.88 23.62 12.94
C ARG A 44 31.40 23.88 12.81
N THR A 45 31.89 25.00 13.31
CA THR A 45 33.31 25.33 13.24
C THR A 45 34.19 24.40 14.08
N ARG A 46 33.64 23.78 15.12
CA ARG A 46 34.33 22.81 16.00
C ARG A 46 34.42 21.41 15.41
N GLY A 47 33.62 21.13 14.37
CA GLY A 47 33.60 19.84 13.67
C GLY A 47 32.59 18.83 14.22
N PRO A 48 32.43 17.65 13.57
CA PRO A 48 31.33 16.73 13.86
C PRO A 48 31.39 16.07 15.25
N GLY A 49 32.58 15.79 15.81
CA GLY A 49 32.69 15.19 17.14
C GLY A 49 32.11 16.07 18.24
N PRO A 50 32.62 17.31 18.44
CA PRO A 50 32.05 18.25 19.43
C PRO A 50 30.58 18.61 19.17
N TYR A 51 30.14 18.59 17.90
CA TYR A 51 28.73 18.80 17.57
C TYR A 51 27.86 17.65 18.08
N LEU A 52 28.28 16.38 17.82
CA LEU A 52 27.58 15.19 18.29
C LEU A 52 27.52 15.13 19.82
N ASP A 53 28.63 15.46 20.51
CA ASP A 53 28.66 15.49 21.98
C ASP A 53 27.63 16.47 22.56
N GLU A 54 27.43 17.62 21.91
CA GLU A 54 26.43 18.61 22.33
C GLU A 54 25.01 18.12 22.05
N VAL A 55 24.75 17.53 20.87
CA VAL A 55 23.47 16.88 20.55
C VAL A 55 23.15 15.80 21.58
N ALA A 56 24.12 14.92 21.87
CA ALA A 56 23.95 13.83 22.82
C ALA A 56 23.65 14.35 24.25
N ARG A 57 24.28 15.45 24.67
CA ARG A 57 24.01 16.08 25.97
C ARG A 57 22.58 16.63 26.04
N GLU A 58 22.14 17.30 24.98
CA GLU A 58 20.83 17.93 24.94
C GLU A 58 19.69 16.89 24.93
N ILE A 59 19.78 15.83 24.09
CA ILE A 59 18.77 14.78 24.05
C ILE A 59 18.69 14.00 25.37
N ARG A 60 19.82 13.76 26.04
CA ARG A 60 19.87 13.14 27.39
C ARG A 60 19.20 14.03 28.44
N ALA A 61 19.42 15.36 28.38
CA ALA A 61 18.84 16.30 29.33
C ALA A 61 17.32 16.39 29.17
N ARG A 62 16.81 16.31 27.94
CA ARG A 62 15.37 16.39 27.64
C ARG A 62 14.65 15.07 27.86
N GLN A 63 15.32 13.94 27.77
CA GLN A 63 14.72 12.58 27.84
C GLN A 63 13.53 12.44 26.87
N ASP A 64 13.69 12.95 25.66
CA ASP A 64 12.69 13.03 24.62
C ASP A 64 12.97 11.97 23.56
N ASP A 65 12.09 10.99 23.41
CA ASP A 65 12.24 9.87 22.47
C ASP A 65 12.18 10.35 21.00
N GLU A 66 11.38 11.39 20.69
CA GLU A 66 11.27 11.95 19.35
C GLU A 66 12.62 12.52 18.88
N LEU A 67 13.22 13.38 19.71
CA LEU A 67 14.54 13.98 19.41
C LEU A 67 15.65 12.95 19.42
N THR A 68 15.56 11.94 20.29
CA THR A 68 16.52 10.83 20.35
C THR A 68 16.44 9.99 19.07
N TRP A 69 15.22 9.73 18.57
CA TRP A 69 14.99 9.00 17.33
C TRP A 69 15.55 9.78 16.11
N VAL A 70 15.22 11.07 16.00
CA VAL A 70 15.72 11.94 14.92
C VAL A 70 17.24 12.02 14.94
N ALA A 71 17.87 12.15 16.13
CA ALA A 71 19.32 12.21 16.26
C ALA A 71 19.99 10.89 15.82
N LEU A 72 19.44 9.75 16.21
CA LEU A 72 19.94 8.44 15.80
C LEU A 72 19.82 8.25 14.30
N VAL A 73 18.64 8.50 13.72
CA VAL A 73 18.38 8.34 12.28
C VAL A 73 19.24 9.29 11.45
N SER A 74 19.35 10.55 11.85
CA SER A 74 20.18 11.52 11.15
C SER A 74 21.66 11.13 11.19
N PHE A 75 22.17 10.63 12.32
CA PHE A 75 23.55 10.18 12.41
C PHE A 75 23.82 8.93 11.56
N THR A 76 22.96 7.92 11.65
CA THR A 76 23.14 6.62 10.97
C THR A 76 22.68 6.63 9.53
N ALA A 77 21.79 7.56 9.13
CA ALA A 77 21.04 7.57 7.88
C ALA A 77 20.26 6.25 7.66
N ALA A 78 19.82 5.62 8.75
CA ALA A 78 19.06 4.37 8.74
C ALA A 78 18.01 4.38 9.84
N TYR A 79 16.80 3.89 9.54
CA TYR A 79 15.75 3.77 10.54
C TYR A 79 16.04 2.57 11.44
N PRO A 80 16.02 2.73 12.77
CA PRO A 80 16.21 1.64 13.72
C PRO A 80 14.96 0.75 13.77
N THR A 81 15.14 -0.51 14.19
CA THR A 81 14.05 -1.30 14.76
C THR A 81 13.78 -0.86 16.21
N SER A 82 12.61 -1.21 16.77
CA SER A 82 12.28 -0.92 18.18
C SER A 82 13.33 -1.48 19.14
N GLU A 83 13.85 -2.69 18.88
CA GLU A 83 14.93 -3.29 19.70
C GLU A 83 16.22 -2.47 19.67
N LEU A 84 16.64 -2.00 18.49
CA LEU A 84 17.84 -1.18 18.35
C LEU A 84 17.64 0.19 19.02
N PHE A 85 16.48 0.81 18.86
CA PHE A 85 16.19 2.11 19.47
C PHE A 85 16.16 2.02 21.00
N ASP A 86 15.50 1.02 21.55
CA ASP A 86 15.45 0.76 22.99
C ASP A 86 16.84 0.52 23.59
N TRP A 87 17.67 -0.28 22.89
CA TRP A 87 19.06 -0.46 23.29
C TRP A 87 19.83 0.86 23.27
N PHE A 88 19.71 1.63 22.20
CA PHE A 88 20.42 2.91 22.02
C PHE A 88 20.04 3.91 23.12
N ARG A 89 18.75 4.11 23.36
CA ARG A 89 18.23 5.01 24.40
C ARG A 89 18.78 4.67 25.76
N ARG A 90 18.68 3.41 26.19
CA ARG A 90 19.21 2.94 27.47
C ARG A 90 20.73 3.06 27.57
N ALA A 91 21.45 2.74 26.50
CA ALA A 91 22.91 2.87 26.46
C ALA A 91 23.32 4.34 26.59
N LEU A 92 22.62 5.26 25.91
CA LEU A 92 22.90 6.69 25.98
C LEU A 92 22.60 7.27 27.37
N GLU A 93 21.51 6.86 28.01
CA GLU A 93 21.11 7.28 29.35
C GLU A 93 22.15 6.89 30.41
N LEU A 94 22.64 5.65 30.38
CA LEU A 94 23.52 5.07 31.41
C LEU A 94 25.01 5.38 31.22
N ALA A 95 25.43 5.79 30.04
CA ALA A 95 26.84 5.98 29.73
C ALA A 95 27.38 7.33 30.23
N PRO A 96 28.69 7.44 30.54
CA PRO A 96 29.32 8.73 30.74
C PRO A 96 29.29 9.60 29.48
N GLU A 97 29.38 10.93 29.65
CA GLU A 97 29.28 11.87 28.51
C GLU A 97 30.25 11.56 27.37
N GLU A 98 31.48 11.21 27.71
CA GLU A 98 32.56 10.92 26.74
C GLU A 98 32.29 9.67 25.89
N ALA A 99 31.32 8.85 26.24
CA ALA A 99 30.98 7.62 25.53
C ALA A 99 29.93 7.84 24.39
N ALA A 100 29.35 9.02 24.24
CA ALA A 100 28.28 9.29 23.30
C ALA A 100 28.65 8.87 21.85
N LEU A 101 29.79 9.34 21.35
CA LEU A 101 30.26 8.96 20.00
C LEU A 101 30.35 7.44 19.82
N ARG A 102 30.87 6.73 20.81
CA ARG A 102 30.99 5.27 20.76
C ARG A 102 29.63 4.60 20.66
N ILE A 103 28.64 5.09 21.38
CA ILE A 103 27.26 4.53 21.36
C ILE A 103 26.61 4.76 20.01
N PHE A 104 26.72 5.97 19.44
CA PHE A 104 26.23 6.27 18.10
C PHE A 104 26.91 5.39 17.02
N LEU A 105 28.25 5.20 17.11
CA LEU A 105 28.97 4.33 16.19
C LEU A 105 28.55 2.86 16.35
N GLU A 106 28.33 2.40 17.58
CA GLU A 106 27.84 1.05 17.83
C GLU A 106 26.41 0.86 17.30
N ALA A 107 25.54 1.84 17.50
CA ALA A 107 24.20 1.81 16.91
C ALA A 107 24.26 1.71 15.38
N GLY A 108 25.09 2.53 14.73
CA GLY A 108 25.28 2.46 13.26
C GLY A 108 25.77 1.09 12.79
N SER A 109 26.62 0.41 13.56
CA SER A 109 27.09 -0.94 13.22
C SER A 109 26.02 -2.04 13.38
N ARG A 110 24.97 -1.76 14.15
CA ARG A 110 23.84 -2.68 14.41
C ARG A 110 22.65 -2.47 13.48
N THR A 111 22.66 -1.41 12.64
CA THR A 111 21.63 -1.26 11.59
C THR A 111 21.71 -2.41 10.59
N ALA A 112 20.63 -2.68 9.89
CA ALA A 112 20.48 -3.85 9.01
C ALA A 112 21.59 -4.01 7.96
N THR A 113 22.31 -2.94 7.62
CA THR A 113 23.33 -2.90 6.56
C THR A 113 24.74 -2.55 7.05
N GLY A 114 24.95 -2.45 8.39
CA GLY A 114 26.10 -1.74 8.88
C GLY A 114 25.92 -0.24 8.59
N PHE A 115 26.94 0.58 8.72
CA PHE A 115 26.79 2.01 8.38
C PHE A 115 26.19 2.17 6.99
N ALA A 116 25.04 2.87 6.93
CA ALA A 116 24.51 3.40 5.68
C ALA A 116 25.58 4.27 4.99
N ASP A 117 25.34 4.62 3.73
CA ASP A 117 26.25 5.45 2.95
C ASP A 117 26.73 6.66 3.78
N LEU A 118 28.02 6.66 4.17
CA LEU A 118 28.63 7.72 4.98
C LEU A 118 28.67 9.07 4.26
N ASP A 119 28.50 9.07 2.95
CA ASP A 119 28.46 10.27 2.10
C ASP A 119 27.02 10.77 1.90
N ALA A 120 26.01 10.05 2.38
CA ALA A 120 24.61 10.41 2.23
C ALA A 120 24.25 11.66 3.05
N ARG A 121 23.34 12.45 2.50
CA ARG A 121 22.71 13.60 3.17
C ARG A 121 21.39 13.19 3.79
N VAL A 122 20.94 13.97 4.75
CA VAL A 122 19.65 13.81 5.43
C VAL A 122 18.89 15.12 5.37
N GLU A 123 17.60 15.03 5.08
CA GLU A 123 16.64 16.11 5.17
C GLU A 123 15.64 15.77 6.29
N VAL A 124 15.56 16.61 7.33
CA VAL A 124 14.49 16.52 8.33
C VAL A 124 13.28 17.27 7.79
N VAL A 125 12.18 16.55 7.59
CA VAL A 125 10.91 17.09 7.09
C VAL A 125 9.95 17.18 8.27
N ALA A 126 9.58 18.41 8.64
CA ALA A 126 8.74 18.69 9.80
C ALA A 126 7.34 19.18 9.39
N GLY A 127 6.31 18.74 10.13
CA GLY A 127 4.94 19.22 9.95
C GLY A 127 4.33 18.92 8.58
N ALA A 128 4.77 17.84 7.91
CA ALA A 128 4.36 17.50 6.55
C ALA A 128 3.57 16.18 6.49
N VAL A 129 2.90 15.95 5.37
CA VAL A 129 2.27 14.66 5.05
C VAL A 129 3.18 13.87 4.13
N LEU A 130 3.82 12.82 4.67
CA LEU A 130 4.65 11.90 3.90
C LEU A 130 3.83 10.69 3.46
N ILE A 131 4.01 10.21 2.24
CA ILE A 131 3.26 9.06 1.72
C ILE A 131 4.24 8.04 1.16
N ASP A 132 4.23 6.82 1.73
CA ASP A 132 5.02 5.70 1.20
C ASP A 132 4.42 5.19 -0.11
N VAL A 133 5.10 5.48 -1.20
CA VAL A 133 4.69 5.05 -2.54
C VAL A 133 5.77 4.17 -3.21
N ASP A 134 6.60 3.50 -2.43
CA ASP A 134 7.73 2.71 -2.92
C ASP A 134 7.31 1.70 -4.00
N PHE A 135 6.26 0.91 -3.73
CA PHE A 135 5.82 -0.11 -4.67
C PHE A 135 5.30 0.47 -6.00
N PRO A 136 4.36 1.43 -6.03
CA PRO A 136 3.91 2.03 -7.29
C PRO A 136 4.98 2.87 -8.00
N ALA A 137 5.96 3.41 -7.28
CA ALA A 137 7.09 4.12 -7.88
C ALA A 137 8.04 3.17 -8.62
N ARG A 138 8.23 1.95 -8.10
CA ARG A 138 9.16 0.95 -8.65
C ARG A 138 8.54 -0.01 -9.63
N HIS A 139 7.24 -0.27 -9.56
CA HIS A 139 6.58 -1.33 -10.31
C HIS A 139 5.49 -0.84 -11.25
N GLY A 140 5.52 -1.32 -12.52
CA GLY A 140 4.52 -1.04 -13.53
C GLY A 140 3.21 -1.83 -13.38
N HIS A 141 3.07 -2.64 -12.33
CA HIS A 141 1.84 -3.38 -12.08
C HIS A 141 0.73 -2.45 -11.59
N ASN A 142 -0.50 -2.69 -12.05
CA ASN A 142 -1.67 -1.91 -11.66
C ASN A 142 -2.78 -2.84 -11.17
N THR A 143 -2.53 -3.57 -10.08
CA THR A 143 -3.55 -4.35 -9.38
C THR A 143 -4.51 -3.44 -8.62
N GLY A 144 -5.57 -4.00 -8.01
CA GLY A 144 -6.53 -3.22 -7.25
C GLY A 144 -5.90 -2.28 -6.21
N VAL A 145 -4.91 -2.78 -5.43
CA VAL A 145 -4.20 -1.98 -4.42
C VAL A 145 -3.44 -0.82 -5.04
N GLN A 146 -2.64 -1.08 -6.09
CA GLN A 146 -1.85 -0.03 -6.76
C GLN A 146 -2.74 1.01 -7.44
N ARG A 147 -3.89 0.58 -7.99
CA ARG A 147 -4.88 1.50 -8.55
C ARG A 147 -5.43 2.44 -7.47
N VAL A 148 -5.78 1.93 -6.30
CA VAL A 148 -6.22 2.76 -5.16
C VAL A 148 -5.15 3.77 -4.78
N VAL A 149 -3.91 3.34 -4.59
CA VAL A 149 -2.80 4.24 -4.22
C VAL A 149 -2.60 5.34 -5.27
N ARG A 150 -2.50 4.99 -6.56
CA ARG A 150 -2.29 5.98 -7.64
C ARG A 150 -3.45 6.95 -7.77
N GLN A 151 -4.68 6.46 -7.73
CA GLN A 151 -5.88 7.30 -7.82
C GLN A 151 -5.99 8.28 -6.63
N THR A 152 -5.52 7.87 -5.46
CA THR A 152 -5.53 8.71 -4.26
C THR A 152 -4.38 9.73 -4.28
N VAL A 153 -3.15 9.26 -4.51
CA VAL A 153 -1.95 10.12 -4.41
C VAL A 153 -1.95 11.20 -5.49
N SER A 154 -2.38 10.90 -6.72
CA SER A 154 -2.46 11.92 -7.78
C SER A 154 -3.43 13.07 -7.44
N ARG A 155 -4.52 12.78 -6.74
CA ARG A 155 -5.47 13.80 -6.28
C ARG A 155 -4.94 14.61 -5.11
N TRP A 156 -4.32 13.92 -4.16
CA TRP A 156 -3.70 14.58 -3.02
C TRP A 156 -2.53 15.48 -3.44
N ASP A 157 -1.73 15.07 -4.43
CA ASP A 157 -0.64 15.89 -4.98
C ASP A 157 -1.15 17.16 -5.68
N ALA A 158 -2.36 17.10 -6.26
CA ALA A 158 -3.01 18.24 -6.91
C ALA A 158 -3.70 19.20 -5.91
N GLU A 159 -4.16 18.71 -4.76
CA GLU A 159 -4.98 19.47 -3.81
C GLU A 159 -4.25 19.85 -2.52
N HIS A 160 -3.16 19.15 -2.16
CA HIS A 160 -2.45 19.32 -0.89
C HIS A 160 -0.94 19.31 -1.09
N GLU A 161 -0.23 19.93 -0.17
CA GLU A 161 1.23 19.81 -0.12
C GLU A 161 1.63 18.48 0.53
N ILE A 162 2.06 17.52 -0.28
CA ILE A 162 2.48 16.19 0.16
C ILE A 162 3.94 15.90 -0.19
N VAL A 163 4.54 14.95 0.51
CA VAL A 163 5.90 14.46 0.27
C VAL A 163 5.85 12.97 -0.05
N PRO A 164 5.71 12.58 -1.34
CA PRO A 164 5.81 11.18 -1.71
C PRO A 164 7.23 10.66 -1.48
N VAL A 165 7.36 9.51 -0.83
CA VAL A 165 8.65 8.90 -0.48
C VAL A 165 8.72 7.44 -0.95
N ALA A 166 9.95 6.99 -1.18
CA ALA A 166 10.26 5.59 -1.46
C ALA A 166 11.38 5.10 -0.54
N TRP A 167 11.54 3.78 -0.44
CA TRP A 167 12.56 3.17 0.39
C TRP A 167 13.92 3.08 -0.30
N VAL A 168 14.97 3.32 0.47
CA VAL A 168 16.32 2.86 0.15
C VAL A 168 16.52 1.51 0.84
N HIS A 169 16.34 0.42 0.10
CA HIS A 169 16.36 -0.94 0.68
C HIS A 169 17.66 -1.27 1.42
N GLY A 170 18.78 -0.69 0.99
CA GLY A 170 20.08 -0.88 1.65
C GLY A 170 20.17 -0.26 3.04
N SER A 171 19.54 0.89 3.29
CA SER A 171 19.59 1.63 4.55
C SER A 171 18.31 1.56 5.36
N MET A 172 17.23 0.99 4.78
CA MET A 172 15.89 0.98 5.40
C MET A 172 15.43 2.37 5.85
N SER A 173 15.60 3.36 4.97
CA SER A 173 15.22 4.75 5.19
C SER A 173 14.38 5.27 4.03
N PHE A 174 13.57 6.28 4.27
CA PHE A 174 12.89 7.00 3.19
C PHE A 174 13.84 7.89 2.40
N ARG A 175 13.52 8.09 1.13
CA ARG A 175 14.08 9.10 0.23
C ARG A 175 12.97 9.78 -0.56
N ARG A 176 13.25 10.95 -1.10
CA ARG A 176 12.37 11.55 -2.10
C ARG A 176 12.36 10.73 -3.38
N LEU A 177 11.28 10.86 -4.15
CA LEU A 177 11.17 10.27 -5.47
C LEU A 177 12.08 10.99 -6.47
N SER A 178 12.61 10.25 -7.43
CA SER A 178 13.12 10.85 -8.67
C SER A 178 11.97 11.42 -9.51
N ALA A 179 12.26 12.31 -10.47
CA ALA A 179 11.24 12.87 -11.35
C ALA A 179 10.46 11.78 -12.12
N ILE A 180 11.13 10.72 -12.56
CA ILE A 180 10.51 9.58 -13.26
C ILE A 180 9.60 8.78 -12.32
N GLU A 181 10.01 8.56 -11.08
CA GLU A 181 9.19 7.86 -10.10
C GLU A 181 7.95 8.68 -9.71
N HIS A 182 8.12 10.00 -9.55
CA HIS A 182 6.99 10.90 -9.29
C HIS A 182 5.98 10.86 -10.44
N GLU A 183 6.43 10.98 -11.68
CA GLU A 183 5.58 10.87 -12.87
C GLU A 183 4.82 9.53 -12.91
N ARG A 184 5.47 8.41 -12.54
CA ARG A 184 4.83 7.08 -12.49
C ARG A 184 3.72 6.96 -11.45
N VAL A 185 3.84 7.67 -10.34
CA VAL A 185 2.84 7.63 -9.27
C VAL A 185 1.69 8.58 -9.56
N VAL A 186 2.00 9.80 -9.99
CA VAL A 186 1.03 10.90 -10.15
C VAL A 186 0.39 10.90 -11.54
N ASP A 187 1.17 10.70 -12.61
CA ASP A 187 0.69 10.65 -14.00
C ASP A 187 0.90 9.26 -14.63
N TRP A 188 0.22 8.28 -14.09
CA TRP A 188 0.27 6.89 -14.55
C TRP A 188 -0.11 6.71 -16.03
N SER A 189 -0.99 7.56 -16.57
CA SER A 189 -1.51 7.43 -17.93
C SER A 189 -0.43 7.57 -19.00
N SER A 190 0.56 8.43 -18.76
CA SER A 190 1.64 8.73 -19.72
C SER A 190 2.91 7.91 -19.45
N ALA A 191 3.24 7.65 -18.19
CA ALA A 191 4.51 7.07 -17.76
C ALA A 191 4.47 5.55 -17.55
N GLY A 192 3.31 4.98 -17.25
CA GLY A 192 3.16 3.57 -16.86
C GLY A 192 3.47 2.55 -17.94
N ARG A 193 3.63 2.97 -19.20
CA ARG A 193 3.87 2.11 -20.37
C ARG A 193 5.30 2.18 -20.91
N ARG A 194 6.18 2.98 -20.31
CA ARG A 194 7.58 3.07 -20.74
C ARG A 194 8.44 2.02 -20.03
N ASP A 195 9.36 1.41 -20.78
CA ASP A 195 10.33 0.47 -20.23
C ASP A 195 11.10 1.07 -19.04
N TRP A 196 11.29 0.25 -18.02
CA TRP A 196 11.87 0.59 -16.72
C TRP A 196 13.34 0.97 -16.84
N GLU A 197 13.65 2.22 -17.09
CA GLU A 197 14.96 2.76 -16.74
C GLU A 197 14.94 3.09 -15.24
N HIS A 198 15.77 2.39 -14.48
CA HIS A 198 16.05 2.70 -13.09
C HIS A 198 16.84 4.02 -13.06
N GLY A 199 16.15 5.13 -12.90
CA GLY A 199 16.79 6.37 -12.56
C GLY A 199 17.12 6.33 -11.08
N ASP A 200 18.27 5.75 -10.70
CA ASP A 200 18.83 6.04 -9.40
C ASP A 200 19.13 7.53 -9.36
N PRO A 201 18.61 8.27 -8.37
CA PRO A 201 18.96 9.67 -8.22
C PRO A 201 20.48 9.77 -8.04
N GLU A 202 21.15 10.64 -8.79
CA GLU A 202 22.62 10.86 -8.73
C GLU A 202 23.11 11.17 -7.30
N ARG A 203 22.19 11.58 -6.40
CA ARG A 203 22.44 11.77 -4.97
C ARG A 203 21.18 11.37 -4.19
N ILE A 204 21.32 10.37 -3.35
CA ILE A 204 20.27 9.98 -2.40
C ILE A 204 20.28 10.97 -1.24
N GLU A 205 19.17 11.66 -1.04
CA GLU A 205 18.89 12.46 0.16
C GLU A 205 17.86 11.71 1.00
N PHE A 206 18.28 11.27 2.20
CA PHE A 206 17.41 10.53 3.10
C PHE A 206 16.43 11.47 3.77
N VAL A 207 15.18 11.07 3.85
CA VAL A 207 14.11 11.83 4.50
C VAL A 207 13.88 11.31 5.91
N VAL A 208 13.89 12.21 6.88
CA VAL A 208 13.61 11.94 8.29
C VAL A 208 12.36 12.73 8.69
N PRO A 209 11.20 12.09 8.85
CA PRO A 209 10.01 12.79 9.30
C PRO A 209 10.15 13.24 10.76
N TYR A 210 9.66 14.43 11.07
CA TYR A 210 9.61 14.98 12.42
C TYR A 210 8.27 15.68 12.64
N ARG A 211 7.49 15.23 13.62
CA ARG A 211 6.15 15.76 13.90
C ARG A 211 5.32 15.90 12.62
N SER A 212 5.29 14.85 11.88
CA SER A 212 4.66 14.74 10.55
C SER A 212 3.66 13.59 10.53
N VAL A 213 2.76 13.57 9.56
CA VAL A 213 1.90 12.43 9.31
C VAL A 213 2.56 11.53 8.26
N VAL A 214 2.71 10.24 8.55
CA VAL A 214 3.28 9.25 7.63
C VAL A 214 2.19 8.28 7.22
N VAL A 215 1.80 8.33 5.95
CA VAL A 215 0.75 7.48 5.37
C VAL A 215 1.36 6.22 4.80
N ILE A 216 0.87 5.06 5.24
CA ILE A 216 1.21 3.73 4.73
C ILE A 216 0.03 3.19 3.93
N PRO A 217 -0.01 3.37 2.60
CA PRO A 217 -1.20 3.07 1.80
C PRO A 217 -1.27 1.63 1.30
N SER A 218 -0.27 0.80 1.60
CA SER A 218 -0.22 -0.63 1.24
C SER A 218 0.62 -1.42 2.23
N VAL A 219 0.47 -2.74 2.24
CA VAL A 219 1.26 -3.61 3.12
C VAL A 219 2.74 -3.53 2.73
N PRO A 220 3.64 -3.08 3.64
CA PRO A 220 5.06 -2.94 3.37
C PRO A 220 5.75 -4.29 3.17
N ASP A 221 6.98 -4.26 2.66
CA ASP A 221 7.83 -5.44 2.64
C ASP A 221 8.21 -5.86 4.08
N TYR A 222 8.47 -7.16 4.26
CA TYR A 222 8.82 -7.73 5.56
C TYR A 222 9.92 -6.95 6.29
N ASN A 223 10.98 -6.56 5.58
CA ASN A 223 12.13 -5.86 6.17
C ASN A 223 11.81 -4.40 6.57
N GLN A 224 10.77 -3.81 6.03
CA GLN A 224 10.35 -2.43 6.32
C GLN A 224 9.49 -2.35 7.60
N CYS A 225 8.83 -3.44 7.98
CA CYS A 225 7.91 -3.44 9.11
C CYS A 225 8.56 -3.10 10.46
N GLY A 226 9.77 -3.62 10.73
CA GLY A 226 10.50 -3.30 11.97
C GLY A 226 10.85 -1.82 12.11
N PRO A 227 11.50 -1.20 11.10
CA PRO A 227 11.74 0.24 11.06
C PRO A 227 10.49 1.10 11.13
N LEU A 228 9.41 0.73 10.42
CA LEU A 228 8.13 1.44 10.49
C LEU A 228 7.46 1.34 11.86
N SER A 229 7.55 0.17 12.51
CA SER A 229 7.05 -0.02 13.87
C SER A 229 7.75 0.91 14.86
N ALA A 230 9.09 1.02 14.78
CA ALA A 230 9.87 1.93 15.61
C ALA A 230 9.55 3.41 15.31
N LEU A 231 9.35 3.76 14.04
CA LEU A 231 8.91 5.09 13.65
C LEU A 231 7.55 5.41 14.28
N ALA A 232 6.57 4.51 14.18
CA ALA A 232 5.24 4.71 14.75
C ALA A 232 5.25 4.81 16.29
N GLU A 233 6.15 4.07 16.96
CA GLU A 233 6.18 3.98 18.42
C GLU A 233 6.96 5.13 19.09
N TYR A 234 8.08 5.59 18.48
CA TYR A 234 9.05 6.45 19.18
C TYR A 234 9.28 7.83 18.56
N SER A 235 8.96 8.02 17.28
CA SER A 235 9.44 9.20 16.54
C SER A 235 8.60 10.47 16.75
N GLY A 236 7.46 10.39 17.44
CA GLY A 236 6.50 11.49 17.55
C GLY A 236 5.76 11.84 16.25
N ASN A 237 5.93 11.02 15.21
CA ASN A 237 5.14 11.12 13.98
C ASN A 237 3.83 10.36 14.13
N GLU A 238 2.76 10.84 13.53
CA GLU A 238 1.51 10.09 13.41
C GLU A 238 1.59 9.15 12.20
N VAL A 239 1.67 7.85 12.44
CA VAL A 239 1.57 6.85 11.38
C VAL A 239 0.10 6.51 11.16
N VAL A 240 -0.36 6.63 9.92
CA VAL A 240 -1.72 6.31 9.50
C VAL A 240 -1.70 5.31 8.36
N VAL A 241 -2.68 4.41 8.32
CA VAL A 241 -2.67 3.24 7.46
C VAL A 241 -3.92 3.18 6.60
N LEU A 242 -3.76 2.84 5.31
CA LEU A 242 -4.86 2.38 4.47
C LEU A 242 -4.94 0.84 4.52
N GLY A 243 -5.96 0.32 5.20
CA GLY A 243 -6.23 -1.09 5.35
C GLY A 243 -7.09 -1.62 4.18
N HIS A 244 -6.50 -2.49 3.36
CA HIS A 244 -7.24 -3.10 2.25
C HIS A 244 -8.07 -4.30 2.69
N ASP A 245 -7.48 -5.19 3.46
CA ASP A 245 -8.09 -6.37 4.08
C ASP A 245 -7.12 -7.01 5.08
N ALA A 246 -7.58 -8.03 5.80
CA ALA A 246 -6.75 -8.91 6.62
C ALA A 246 -6.82 -10.38 6.14
N ILE A 247 -7.09 -10.59 4.85
CA ILE A 247 -7.17 -11.90 4.20
C ILE A 247 -5.99 -12.81 4.57
N PRO A 248 -4.72 -12.32 4.58
CA PRO A 248 -3.59 -13.19 4.93
C PRO A 248 -3.62 -13.79 6.35
N VAL A 249 -4.48 -13.28 7.22
CA VAL A 249 -4.70 -13.80 8.58
C VAL A 249 -6.05 -14.49 8.69
N VAL A 250 -7.12 -13.84 8.20
CA VAL A 250 -8.50 -14.33 8.36
C VAL A 250 -8.79 -15.53 7.45
N SER A 251 -8.17 -15.56 6.26
CA SER A 251 -8.29 -16.65 5.28
C SER A 251 -6.91 -17.14 4.84
N ALA A 252 -6.04 -17.40 5.82
CA ALA A 252 -4.64 -17.78 5.63
C ALA A 252 -4.44 -19.06 4.80
N ASP A 253 -5.43 -19.94 4.79
CA ASP A 253 -5.48 -21.18 3.99
C ASP A 253 -5.67 -20.93 2.48
N THR A 254 -6.05 -19.71 2.10
CA THR A 254 -6.30 -19.33 0.69
C THR A 254 -5.15 -18.56 0.04
N VAL A 255 -4.12 -18.21 0.80
CA VAL A 255 -2.97 -17.43 0.35
C VAL A 255 -1.64 -18.16 0.59
N PRO A 256 -0.56 -17.82 -0.12
CA PRO A 256 0.77 -18.36 0.18
C PRO A 256 1.21 -18.02 1.61
N PRO A 257 1.90 -18.94 2.33
CA PRO A 257 2.33 -18.72 3.72
C PRO A 257 3.20 -17.47 3.93
N GLU A 258 4.00 -17.10 2.95
CA GLU A 258 4.84 -15.89 2.98
C GLU A 258 4.03 -14.60 3.06
N GLU A 259 2.84 -14.55 2.48
CA GLU A 259 1.93 -13.40 2.60
C GLU A 259 1.39 -13.27 4.02
N THR A 260 1.06 -14.39 4.66
CA THR A 260 0.67 -14.40 6.09
C THR A 260 1.79 -13.89 6.98
N VAL A 261 3.03 -14.34 6.76
CA VAL A 261 4.19 -13.86 7.51
C VAL A 261 4.40 -12.36 7.31
N ARG A 262 4.31 -11.87 6.07
CA ARG A 262 4.44 -10.44 5.75
C ARG A 262 3.36 -9.63 6.47
N PHE A 263 2.12 -10.07 6.41
CA PHE A 263 0.99 -9.36 7.02
C PHE A 263 1.07 -9.33 8.55
N VAL A 264 1.46 -10.42 9.20
CA VAL A 264 1.66 -10.45 10.67
C VAL A 264 2.73 -9.45 11.10
N ASN A 265 3.81 -9.30 10.32
CA ASN A 265 4.80 -8.25 10.58
C ASN A 265 4.25 -6.83 10.35
N PHE A 266 3.39 -6.64 9.36
CA PHE A 266 2.69 -5.37 9.15
C PHE A 266 1.78 -5.02 10.34
N LEU A 267 1.14 -5.99 10.98
CA LEU A 267 0.35 -5.73 12.19
C LEU A 267 1.19 -5.17 13.35
N SER A 268 2.52 -5.37 13.35
CA SER A 268 3.40 -4.70 14.31
C SER A 268 3.51 -3.19 14.08
N VAL A 269 3.29 -2.73 12.86
CA VAL A 269 3.18 -1.30 12.53
C VAL A 269 1.79 -0.79 12.90
N VAL A 270 0.75 -1.52 12.50
CA VAL A 270 -0.65 -1.16 12.73
C VAL A 270 -0.97 -0.96 14.22
N LYS A 271 -0.40 -1.77 15.11
CA LYS A 271 -0.66 -1.65 16.56
C LYS A 271 -0.20 -0.31 17.18
N HIS A 272 0.74 0.39 16.53
CA HIS A 272 1.26 1.71 16.93
C HIS A 272 0.75 2.84 16.03
N ALA A 273 -0.06 2.53 15.00
CA ALA A 273 -0.67 3.55 14.16
C ALA A 273 -1.74 4.35 14.94
N GLU A 274 -1.97 5.59 14.55
CA GLU A 274 -3.01 6.43 15.10
C GLU A 274 -4.39 6.10 14.51
N ARG A 275 -4.43 5.89 13.19
CA ARG A 275 -5.66 5.65 12.43
C ARG A 275 -5.45 4.62 11.35
N VAL A 276 -6.50 3.82 11.11
CA VAL A 276 -6.60 2.93 9.96
C VAL A 276 -7.88 3.28 9.21
N ALA A 277 -7.75 3.80 7.99
CA ALA A 277 -8.89 3.87 7.08
C ALA A 277 -8.97 2.57 6.27
N THR A 278 -10.17 2.02 6.08
CA THR A 278 -10.33 0.75 5.38
C THR A 278 -11.21 0.90 4.14
N VAL A 279 -10.91 0.11 3.11
CA VAL A 279 -11.60 0.19 1.80
C VAL A 279 -13.05 -0.30 1.81
N SER A 280 -13.51 -0.86 2.92
CA SER A 280 -14.90 -1.32 3.13
C SER A 280 -15.21 -1.45 4.62
N ALA A 281 -16.48 -1.52 4.99
CA ALA A 281 -16.86 -1.81 6.38
C ALA A 281 -16.53 -3.27 6.76
N ALA A 282 -16.51 -4.20 5.80
CA ALA A 282 -16.06 -5.58 6.06
C ALA A 282 -14.57 -5.60 6.48
N ALA A 283 -13.70 -4.91 5.72
CA ALA A 283 -12.30 -4.76 6.09
C ALA A 283 -12.14 -4.03 7.45
N ALA A 284 -13.00 -3.05 7.77
CA ALA A 284 -12.97 -2.40 9.08
C ALA A 284 -13.18 -3.39 10.21
N LEU A 285 -14.14 -4.30 10.11
CA LEU A 285 -14.40 -5.33 11.12
C LEU A 285 -13.18 -6.24 11.36
N GLU A 286 -12.39 -6.52 10.32
CA GLU A 286 -11.16 -7.32 10.43
C GLU A 286 -10.08 -6.59 11.24
N PHE A 287 -9.80 -5.33 10.90
CA PHE A 287 -8.86 -4.51 11.65
C PHE A 287 -9.33 -4.22 13.08
N GLU A 288 -10.61 -3.95 13.29
CA GLU A 288 -11.20 -3.83 14.63
C GLU A 288 -11.04 -5.12 15.45
N GLY A 289 -11.13 -6.29 14.78
CA GLY A 289 -10.84 -7.59 15.38
C GLY A 289 -9.43 -7.67 15.95
N PHE A 290 -8.45 -7.18 15.22
CA PHE A 290 -7.06 -7.07 15.67
C PHE A 290 -6.93 -6.05 16.82
N VAL A 291 -7.51 -4.85 16.67
CA VAL A 291 -7.46 -3.80 17.70
C VAL A 291 -8.03 -4.27 19.02
N ARG A 292 -9.13 -5.02 19.01
CA ARG A 292 -9.72 -5.60 20.23
C ARG A 292 -8.78 -6.57 20.99
N ALA A 293 -7.75 -7.09 20.34
CA ALA A 293 -6.75 -7.96 21.00
C ALA A 293 -5.60 -7.18 21.66
N LEU A 294 -5.36 -5.90 21.28
CA LEU A 294 -4.23 -5.10 21.73
C LEU A 294 -4.20 -4.77 23.23
N PRO A 295 -5.35 -4.63 23.94
CA PRO A 295 -5.34 -4.43 25.40
C PRO A 295 -4.63 -5.54 26.18
N ALA A 296 -4.49 -6.74 25.61
CA ALA A 296 -3.68 -7.82 26.20
C ALA A 296 -2.17 -7.45 26.28
N GLN A 297 -1.72 -6.47 25.50
CA GLN A 297 -0.36 -5.91 25.54
C GLN A 297 -0.31 -4.53 26.20
N GLY A 298 -1.42 -4.01 26.73
CA GLY A 298 -1.51 -2.67 27.31
C GLY A 298 -1.59 -1.55 26.27
N LEU A 299 -1.91 -1.86 25.02
CA LEU A 299 -2.05 -0.90 23.93
C LEU A 299 -3.52 -0.60 23.64
N THR A 300 -3.82 0.63 23.25
CA THR A 300 -5.16 1.04 22.78
C THR A 300 -5.37 0.72 21.31
N GLY A 301 -4.31 0.79 20.51
CA GLY A 301 -4.33 0.64 19.06
C GLY A 301 -5.00 1.81 18.33
N PRO A 302 -5.05 1.72 16.98
CA PRO A 302 -5.60 2.77 16.12
C PRO A 302 -7.12 2.89 16.19
N THR A 303 -7.62 4.08 15.84
CA THR A 303 -9.01 4.26 15.43
C THR A 303 -9.21 3.68 14.03
N VAL A 304 -10.24 2.85 13.83
CA VAL A 304 -10.57 2.25 12.53
C VAL A 304 -11.78 2.96 11.94
N VAL A 305 -11.67 3.42 10.67
CA VAL A 305 -12.74 4.15 9.97
C VAL A 305 -12.94 3.56 8.57
N PRO A 306 -14.13 3.07 8.21
CA PRO A 306 -14.39 2.62 6.84
C PRO A 306 -14.55 3.82 5.89
N VAL A 307 -13.82 3.79 4.79
CA VAL A 307 -13.94 4.71 3.66
C VAL A 307 -14.10 3.86 2.39
N PRO A 308 -15.33 3.49 2.00
CA PRO A 308 -15.56 2.59 0.89
C PRO A 308 -15.02 3.13 -0.43
N LEU A 309 -14.45 2.25 -1.25
CA LEU A 309 -13.95 2.63 -2.58
C LEU A 309 -15.09 3.12 -3.49
N PRO A 310 -14.78 3.96 -4.47
CA PRO A 310 -15.74 4.40 -5.47
C PRO A 310 -16.03 3.29 -6.48
N VAL A 311 -17.11 3.49 -7.21
CA VAL A 311 -17.60 2.63 -8.30
C VAL A 311 -17.41 3.36 -9.63
N GLU A 312 -16.25 3.96 -9.84
CA GLU A 312 -15.95 4.70 -11.06
C GLU A 312 -15.29 3.80 -12.10
N LEU A 313 -15.82 3.87 -13.31
CA LEU A 313 -15.35 3.08 -14.44
C LEU A 313 -14.01 3.59 -14.99
N PRO A 314 -13.19 2.67 -15.55
CA PRO A 314 -12.15 3.07 -16.48
C PRO A 314 -12.75 3.88 -17.64
N ASP A 315 -12.01 4.91 -18.08
CA ASP A 315 -12.38 5.70 -19.24
C ASP A 315 -12.67 4.78 -20.44
N GLY A 316 -13.79 5.01 -21.11
CA GLY A 316 -14.22 4.23 -22.28
C GLY A 316 -15.35 3.23 -22.04
N LEU A 317 -15.67 2.83 -20.80
CA LEU A 317 -16.77 1.89 -20.54
C LEU A 317 -18.18 2.53 -20.67
N ARG A 318 -18.30 3.84 -20.53
CA ARG A 318 -19.61 4.55 -20.51
C ARG A 318 -20.28 4.71 -21.89
N SER A 319 -19.61 4.41 -23.02
CA SER A 319 -20.15 4.64 -24.36
C SER A 319 -20.40 3.36 -25.14
N GLU A 320 -21.64 3.22 -25.61
CA GLU A 320 -22.17 2.36 -26.66
C GLU A 320 -22.69 0.97 -26.27
N GLY A 321 -23.81 0.64 -26.94
CA GLY A 321 -24.69 -0.46 -26.64
C GLY A 321 -24.07 -1.85 -26.65
N ARG A 322 -24.63 -2.73 -25.84
CA ARG A 322 -24.34 -4.16 -25.81
C ARG A 322 -24.69 -4.83 -27.12
N GLY A 323 -23.70 -5.33 -27.81
CA GLY A 323 -23.85 -6.18 -29.00
C GLY A 323 -23.51 -7.64 -28.66
N ALA A 324 -24.44 -8.37 -28.06
CA ALA A 324 -24.28 -9.81 -27.89
C ALA A 324 -24.59 -10.50 -29.21
N SER A 325 -23.58 -10.84 -29.99
CA SER A 325 -23.71 -11.80 -31.09
C SER A 325 -23.15 -13.16 -30.67
N GLY A 326 -24.00 -14.17 -30.51
CA GLY A 326 -23.53 -15.53 -30.19
C GLY A 326 -24.12 -16.12 -28.91
N LEU A 327 -23.42 -17.08 -28.31
CA LEU A 327 -23.82 -17.69 -27.05
C LEU A 327 -23.67 -16.70 -25.87
N PRO A 328 -24.59 -16.71 -24.90
CA PRO A 328 -24.45 -15.92 -23.67
C PRO A 328 -23.08 -16.11 -23.02
N LEU A 329 -22.44 -15.01 -22.57
CA LEU A 329 -21.16 -15.03 -21.91
C LEU A 329 -21.33 -14.86 -20.41
N VAL A 330 -20.80 -15.80 -19.63
CA VAL A 330 -20.55 -15.67 -18.20
C VAL A 330 -19.10 -15.21 -18.02
N LEU A 331 -18.92 -14.05 -17.41
CA LEU A 331 -17.59 -13.46 -17.19
C LEU A 331 -17.11 -13.69 -15.76
N CYS A 332 -15.85 -14.05 -15.59
CA CYS A 332 -15.16 -14.10 -14.31
C CYS A 332 -13.91 -13.23 -14.39
N VAL A 333 -13.75 -12.27 -13.49
CA VAL A 333 -12.62 -11.33 -13.45
C VAL A 333 -11.86 -11.48 -12.13
N GLY A 334 -10.54 -11.61 -12.22
CA GLY A 334 -9.64 -11.74 -11.08
C GLY A 334 -8.56 -12.81 -11.30
N SER A 335 -7.50 -12.75 -10.49
CA SER A 335 -6.44 -13.76 -10.50
C SER A 335 -7.01 -15.16 -10.21
N GLN A 336 -6.45 -16.17 -10.89
CA GLN A 336 -6.83 -17.56 -10.62
C GLN A 336 -6.13 -18.03 -9.34
N GLU A 337 -6.83 -17.89 -8.22
CA GLU A 337 -6.41 -18.28 -6.87
C GLU A 337 -7.56 -18.91 -6.09
N PRO A 338 -7.29 -19.70 -5.02
CA PRO A 338 -8.34 -20.44 -4.29
C PRO A 338 -9.50 -19.55 -3.84
N ARG A 339 -9.20 -18.40 -3.30
CA ARG A 339 -10.14 -17.44 -2.74
C ARG A 339 -11.20 -16.94 -3.73
N LYS A 340 -10.86 -16.84 -5.02
CA LYS A 340 -11.79 -16.40 -6.08
C LYS A 340 -12.81 -17.46 -6.48
N ASN A 341 -12.63 -18.70 -6.02
CA ASN A 341 -13.56 -19.81 -6.17
C ASN A 341 -13.96 -20.14 -7.63
N HIS A 342 -13.02 -19.94 -8.56
CA HIS A 342 -13.26 -20.18 -9.98
C HIS A 342 -13.58 -21.66 -10.30
N LEU A 343 -13.15 -22.61 -9.45
CA LEU A 343 -13.47 -24.03 -9.62
C LEU A 343 -14.95 -24.31 -9.42
N ALA A 344 -15.62 -23.63 -8.49
CA ALA A 344 -17.05 -23.76 -8.28
C ALA A 344 -17.83 -23.23 -9.51
N VAL A 345 -17.35 -22.16 -10.15
CA VAL A 345 -17.94 -21.69 -11.42
C VAL A 345 -17.78 -22.71 -12.53
N LEU A 346 -16.58 -23.36 -12.66
CA LEU A 346 -16.36 -24.42 -13.64
C LEU A 346 -17.24 -25.66 -13.36
N HIS A 347 -17.45 -25.98 -12.08
CA HIS A 347 -18.36 -27.07 -11.67
C HIS A 347 -19.81 -26.75 -12.06
N ALA A 348 -20.32 -25.59 -11.67
CA ALA A 348 -21.67 -25.13 -12.00
C ALA A 348 -21.89 -25.10 -13.52
N ALA A 349 -20.91 -24.58 -14.27
CA ALA A 349 -20.99 -24.55 -15.74
C ALA A 349 -21.08 -25.94 -16.35
N GLU A 350 -20.29 -26.93 -15.85
CA GLU A 350 -20.36 -28.31 -16.37
C GLU A 350 -21.71 -28.95 -16.06
N VAL A 351 -22.29 -28.72 -14.87
CA VAL A 351 -23.66 -29.18 -14.53
C VAL A 351 -24.66 -28.62 -15.54
N LEU A 352 -24.64 -27.30 -15.76
CA LEU A 352 -25.59 -26.62 -16.64
C LEU A 352 -25.41 -26.99 -18.13
N TRP A 353 -24.18 -27.23 -18.62
CA TRP A 353 -23.95 -27.76 -19.98
C TRP A 353 -24.48 -29.20 -20.13
N ARG A 354 -24.42 -30.04 -19.09
CA ARG A 354 -25.03 -31.38 -19.11
C ARG A 354 -26.54 -31.34 -19.11
N GLU A 355 -27.14 -30.31 -18.52
CA GLU A 355 -28.58 -30.03 -18.58
C GLU A 355 -29.02 -29.50 -19.96
N GLY A 356 -28.08 -29.19 -20.86
CA GLY A 356 -28.34 -28.74 -22.23
C GLY A 356 -28.34 -27.24 -22.41
N LEU A 357 -28.01 -26.43 -21.39
CA LEU A 357 -27.87 -24.98 -21.54
C LEU A 357 -26.69 -24.65 -22.45
N ARG A 358 -26.85 -23.62 -23.27
CA ARG A 358 -25.83 -23.20 -24.23
C ARG A 358 -25.31 -21.81 -23.88
N PHE A 359 -24.11 -21.73 -23.33
CA PHE A 359 -23.40 -20.51 -22.95
C PHE A 359 -21.89 -20.77 -22.93
N ARG A 360 -21.08 -19.72 -22.83
CA ARG A 360 -19.62 -19.79 -22.68
C ARG A 360 -19.19 -19.10 -21.40
N VAL A 361 -18.04 -19.51 -20.89
CA VAL A 361 -17.42 -18.95 -19.69
C VAL A 361 -16.06 -18.37 -20.05
N ARG A 362 -15.79 -17.13 -19.64
CA ARG A 362 -14.50 -16.46 -19.84
C ARG A 362 -13.92 -16.04 -18.49
N PHE A 363 -12.67 -16.44 -18.25
CA PHE A 363 -11.88 -16.01 -17.10
C PHE A 363 -10.83 -15.00 -17.56
N ILE A 364 -10.76 -13.83 -16.87
CA ILE A 364 -9.77 -12.79 -17.15
C ILE A 364 -9.00 -12.50 -15.86
N GLY A 365 -7.66 -12.63 -15.90
CA GLY A 365 -6.80 -12.31 -14.76
C GLY A 365 -5.50 -13.09 -14.75
N GLY A 366 -4.62 -12.76 -13.82
CA GLY A 366 -3.33 -13.42 -13.65
C GLY A 366 -3.45 -14.84 -13.12
N ALA A 367 -2.34 -15.56 -13.11
CA ALA A 367 -2.23 -16.90 -12.54
C ALA A 367 -1.12 -16.95 -11.51
N ASN A 368 -1.33 -17.75 -10.48
CA ASN A 368 -0.33 -18.11 -9.48
C ASN A 368 0.04 -19.62 -9.62
N PRO A 369 1.00 -20.16 -8.84
CA PRO A 369 1.36 -21.58 -8.90
C PRO A 369 0.17 -22.53 -8.69
N TRP A 370 -0.79 -22.19 -7.85
CA TRP A 370 -2.01 -22.98 -7.65
C TRP A 370 -2.84 -23.07 -8.94
N ALA A 371 -2.96 -21.98 -9.69
CA ALA A 371 -3.70 -21.99 -10.95
C ALA A 371 -3.12 -23.02 -11.92
N HIS A 372 -1.80 -23.08 -12.05
CA HIS A 372 -1.14 -24.03 -12.94
C HIS A 372 -1.31 -25.49 -12.52
N GLN A 373 -1.40 -25.74 -11.21
CA GLN A 373 -1.50 -27.09 -10.64
C GLN A 373 -2.94 -27.61 -10.57
N VAL A 374 -3.92 -26.75 -10.33
CA VAL A 374 -5.30 -27.14 -10.02
C VAL A 374 -6.31 -26.63 -11.05
N PHE A 375 -6.31 -25.33 -11.32
CA PHE A 375 -7.29 -24.71 -12.22
C PHE A 375 -7.06 -25.08 -13.70
N ASP A 376 -5.83 -24.97 -14.21
CA ASP A 376 -5.52 -25.22 -15.62
C ASP A 376 -5.77 -26.68 -16.07
N PRO A 377 -5.45 -27.70 -15.26
CA PRO A 377 -5.84 -29.07 -15.59
C PRO A 377 -7.34 -29.22 -15.78
N ARG A 378 -8.14 -28.61 -14.90
CA ARG A 378 -9.61 -28.67 -14.99
C ARG A 378 -10.14 -27.96 -16.23
N VAL A 379 -9.61 -26.78 -16.57
CA VAL A 379 -9.95 -26.09 -17.82
C VAL A 379 -9.62 -26.95 -19.04
N ARG A 380 -8.43 -27.57 -19.08
CA ARG A 380 -8.04 -28.44 -20.20
C ARG A 380 -8.96 -29.64 -20.39
N GLU A 381 -9.41 -30.27 -19.30
CA GLU A 381 -10.39 -31.36 -19.33
C GLU A 381 -11.72 -30.91 -19.97
N LEU A 382 -12.24 -29.76 -19.54
CA LEU A 382 -13.49 -29.21 -20.05
C LEU A 382 -13.38 -28.83 -21.53
N VAL A 383 -12.30 -28.17 -21.93
CA VAL A 383 -12.04 -27.82 -23.34
C VAL A 383 -11.91 -29.07 -24.19
N ALA A 384 -11.22 -30.10 -23.73
CA ALA A 384 -11.11 -31.38 -24.42
C ALA A 384 -12.47 -32.09 -24.57
N ALA A 385 -13.41 -31.88 -23.64
CA ALA A 385 -14.78 -32.34 -23.71
C ALA A 385 -15.68 -31.43 -24.59
N GLY A 386 -15.11 -30.44 -25.28
CA GLY A 386 -15.85 -29.52 -26.16
C GLY A 386 -16.61 -28.43 -25.46
N ARG A 387 -16.31 -28.14 -24.18
CA ARG A 387 -16.94 -27.06 -23.43
C ARG A 387 -16.36 -25.68 -23.80
N PRO A 388 -17.19 -24.65 -23.98
CA PRO A 388 -16.76 -23.32 -24.41
C PRO A 388 -16.20 -22.51 -23.21
N VAL A 389 -14.96 -22.81 -22.81
CA VAL A 389 -14.22 -22.13 -21.76
C VAL A 389 -13.05 -21.36 -22.36
N GLU A 390 -12.91 -20.10 -22.01
CA GLU A 390 -11.83 -19.20 -22.40
C GLU A 390 -11.08 -18.72 -21.17
N VAL A 391 -9.74 -18.67 -21.22
CA VAL A 391 -8.90 -18.09 -20.16
C VAL A 391 -7.96 -17.09 -20.78
N LEU A 392 -8.09 -15.81 -20.39
CA LEU A 392 -7.29 -14.70 -20.91
C LEU A 392 -6.38 -14.18 -19.79
N ARG A 393 -5.06 -14.37 -19.95
CA ARG A 393 -4.02 -13.87 -19.04
C ARG A 393 -3.26 -12.75 -19.70
N GLY A 394 -2.97 -11.70 -18.95
CA GLY A 394 -2.32 -10.50 -19.48
C GLY A 394 -3.20 -9.72 -20.46
N ALA A 395 -4.52 -9.85 -20.34
CA ALA A 395 -5.47 -9.02 -21.07
C ALA A 395 -5.26 -7.55 -20.71
N ASP A 396 -5.26 -6.67 -21.71
CA ASP A 396 -5.27 -5.23 -21.51
C ASP A 396 -6.66 -4.71 -21.12
N ASP A 397 -6.74 -3.43 -20.80
CA ASP A 397 -7.98 -2.79 -20.38
C ASP A 397 -9.04 -2.84 -21.49
N ASP A 398 -8.66 -2.75 -22.77
CA ASP A 398 -9.58 -2.81 -23.90
C ASP A 398 -10.29 -4.17 -23.99
N VAL A 399 -9.53 -5.28 -23.80
CA VAL A 399 -10.08 -6.63 -23.77
C VAL A 399 -10.98 -6.84 -22.55
N LEU A 400 -10.62 -6.31 -21.40
CA LEU A 400 -11.42 -6.36 -20.19
C LEU A 400 -12.75 -5.59 -20.38
N ILE A 401 -12.68 -4.38 -20.88
CA ILE A 401 -13.82 -3.52 -21.19
C ILE A 401 -14.76 -4.22 -22.21
N ALA A 402 -14.21 -4.76 -23.30
CA ALA A 402 -14.99 -5.48 -24.29
C ALA A 402 -15.69 -6.70 -23.67
N SER A 403 -15.03 -7.41 -22.76
CA SER A 403 -15.60 -8.58 -22.08
C SER A 403 -16.74 -8.21 -21.11
N TYR A 404 -16.60 -7.12 -20.36
CA TYR A 404 -17.69 -6.59 -19.54
C TYR A 404 -18.93 -6.23 -20.39
N ARG A 405 -18.75 -5.60 -21.56
CA ARG A 405 -19.83 -5.25 -22.49
C ARG A 405 -20.51 -6.45 -23.12
N GLU A 406 -19.74 -7.49 -23.41
CA GLU A 406 -20.23 -8.72 -24.04
C GLU A 406 -20.97 -9.63 -23.06
N ALA A 407 -20.65 -9.57 -21.77
CA ALA A 407 -21.15 -10.48 -20.75
C ALA A 407 -22.66 -10.34 -20.52
N LEU A 408 -23.32 -11.48 -20.28
CA LEU A 408 -24.70 -11.53 -19.78
C LEU A 408 -24.73 -11.16 -18.30
N PHE A 409 -23.77 -11.69 -17.52
CA PHE A 409 -23.54 -11.37 -16.12
C PHE A 409 -22.09 -11.67 -15.71
N LEU A 410 -21.66 -11.05 -14.61
CA LEU A 410 -20.40 -11.39 -13.93
C LEU A 410 -20.66 -12.48 -12.88
N ALA A 411 -19.90 -13.57 -12.90
CA ALA A 411 -19.85 -14.57 -11.83
C ALA A 411 -18.62 -14.31 -10.94
N PHE A 412 -18.88 -13.89 -9.68
CA PHE A 412 -17.85 -13.50 -8.73
C PHE A 412 -18.13 -14.12 -7.34
N PRO A 413 -18.11 -15.47 -7.21
CA PRO A 413 -18.40 -16.17 -5.96
C PRO A 413 -17.18 -16.23 -5.05
N SER A 414 -16.47 -15.12 -4.88
CA SER A 414 -15.29 -15.06 -4.01
C SER A 414 -15.65 -15.40 -2.56
N LEU A 415 -14.78 -16.18 -1.91
CA LEU A 415 -14.90 -16.55 -0.51
C LEU A 415 -14.61 -15.36 0.41
N HIS A 416 -13.66 -14.50 0.02
CA HIS A 416 -13.24 -13.35 0.80
C HIS A 416 -12.67 -12.25 -0.09
N GLU A 417 -13.05 -10.99 0.14
CA GLU A 417 -12.54 -9.79 -0.55
C GLU A 417 -12.39 -8.60 0.38
N GLY A 418 -11.35 -7.80 0.16
CA GLY A 418 -11.23 -6.50 0.83
C GLY A 418 -12.31 -5.51 0.39
N TYR A 419 -12.62 -5.47 -0.94
CA TYR A 419 -13.70 -4.67 -1.51
C TYR A 419 -14.49 -5.44 -2.56
N GLY A 420 -13.89 -5.78 -3.69
CA GLY A 420 -14.58 -6.42 -4.81
C GLY A 420 -14.74 -5.48 -6.01
N LEU A 421 -13.65 -4.83 -6.44
CA LEU A 421 -13.65 -3.92 -7.59
C LEU A 421 -14.37 -4.47 -8.83
N PRO A 422 -14.19 -5.77 -9.24
CA PRO A 422 -14.91 -6.30 -10.39
C PRO A 422 -16.43 -6.30 -10.25
N VAL A 423 -16.95 -6.49 -9.02
CA VAL A 423 -18.39 -6.39 -8.74
C VAL A 423 -18.86 -4.96 -8.94
N ALA A 424 -18.13 -4.01 -8.36
CA ALA A 424 -18.42 -2.59 -8.48
C ALA A 424 -18.37 -2.12 -9.94
N GLU A 425 -17.33 -2.51 -10.69
CA GLU A 425 -17.17 -2.22 -12.11
C GLU A 425 -18.33 -2.78 -12.97
N ALA A 426 -18.70 -4.03 -12.75
CA ALA A 426 -19.81 -4.66 -13.47
C ALA A 426 -21.13 -3.90 -13.23
N LEU A 427 -21.45 -3.61 -11.98
CA LEU A 427 -22.68 -2.92 -11.61
C LEU A 427 -22.74 -1.49 -12.16
N SER A 428 -21.62 -0.78 -12.23
CA SER A 428 -21.56 0.59 -12.74
C SER A 428 -21.90 0.71 -14.25
N ILE A 429 -21.77 -0.39 -15.01
CA ILE A 429 -22.24 -0.48 -16.40
C ILE A 429 -23.61 -1.15 -16.53
N GLY A 430 -24.29 -1.41 -15.43
CA GLY A 430 -25.54 -2.14 -15.42
C GLY A 430 -25.40 -3.62 -15.80
N LEU A 431 -24.24 -4.26 -15.53
CA LEU A 431 -24.07 -5.70 -15.72
C LEU A 431 -24.47 -6.42 -14.44
N PRO A 432 -25.47 -7.33 -14.46
CA PRO A 432 -25.86 -8.13 -13.30
C PRO A 432 -24.69 -8.95 -12.75
N VAL A 433 -24.67 -9.19 -11.46
CA VAL A 433 -23.61 -9.93 -10.78
C VAL A 433 -24.18 -11.08 -9.96
N LEU A 434 -23.54 -12.25 -10.06
CA LEU A 434 -23.67 -13.33 -9.09
C LEU A 434 -22.52 -13.21 -8.11
N THR A 435 -22.78 -12.97 -6.82
CA THR A 435 -21.72 -12.77 -5.82
C THR A 435 -22.10 -13.28 -4.44
N SER A 436 -21.11 -13.31 -3.54
CA SER A 436 -21.26 -13.75 -2.15
C SER A 436 -22.25 -12.87 -1.37
N ARG A 437 -23.07 -13.51 -0.53
CA ARG A 437 -23.93 -12.83 0.45
C ARG A 437 -23.18 -12.32 1.69
N TYR A 438 -21.85 -12.48 1.76
CA TYR A 438 -21.01 -12.09 2.88
C TYR A 438 -19.98 -11.05 2.50
N GLY A 439 -19.44 -10.38 3.52
CA GLY A 439 -18.30 -9.48 3.40
C GLY A 439 -18.54 -8.25 2.54
N SER A 440 -17.49 -7.75 1.94
CA SER A 440 -17.51 -6.50 1.17
C SER A 440 -18.36 -6.57 -0.10
N THR A 441 -18.46 -7.72 -0.76
CA THR A 441 -19.28 -7.89 -1.96
C THR A 441 -20.78 -7.84 -1.65
N ALA A 442 -21.18 -8.35 -0.47
CA ALA A 442 -22.55 -8.17 0.01
C ALA A 442 -22.89 -6.70 0.28
N GLN A 443 -21.95 -5.92 0.85
CA GLN A 443 -22.10 -4.48 1.05
C GLN A 443 -22.28 -3.74 -0.28
N ILE A 444 -21.47 -4.09 -1.30
CA ILE A 444 -21.68 -3.55 -2.65
C ILE A 444 -23.08 -3.90 -3.16
N ALA A 445 -23.56 -5.09 -2.91
CA ALA A 445 -24.85 -5.59 -3.39
C ALA A 445 -26.09 -4.98 -2.69
N GLU A 446 -25.94 -4.26 -1.58
CA GLU A 446 -27.05 -3.62 -0.85
C GLU A 446 -27.92 -2.69 -1.71
N HIS A 447 -27.33 -2.13 -2.77
CA HIS A 447 -28.03 -1.25 -3.72
C HIS A 447 -28.57 -2.00 -4.95
N GLY A 448 -28.70 -3.31 -4.90
CA GLY A 448 -29.28 -4.12 -5.99
C GLY A 448 -28.30 -4.49 -7.12
N GLY A 449 -28.84 -5.10 -8.18
CA GLY A 449 -28.09 -5.55 -9.34
C GLY A 449 -27.41 -6.92 -9.18
N CYS A 450 -27.65 -7.64 -8.07
CA CYS A 450 -26.95 -8.86 -7.72
C CYS A 450 -27.88 -10.04 -7.40
N VAL A 451 -27.46 -11.24 -7.78
CA VAL A 451 -27.92 -12.50 -7.20
C VAL A 451 -26.94 -12.90 -6.11
N LEU A 452 -27.40 -12.92 -4.86
CA LEU A 452 -26.60 -13.29 -3.69
C LEU A 452 -26.66 -14.79 -3.45
N ILE A 453 -25.47 -15.39 -3.26
CA ILE A 453 -25.30 -16.84 -3.03
C ILE A 453 -24.37 -17.09 -1.83
N ASP A 454 -24.44 -18.27 -1.27
CA ASP A 454 -23.39 -18.82 -0.43
C ASP A 454 -22.26 -19.32 -1.33
N PRO A 455 -21.06 -18.72 -1.26
CA PRO A 455 -19.95 -19.11 -2.13
C PRO A 455 -19.37 -20.50 -1.79
N GLU A 456 -19.73 -21.09 -0.64
CA GLU A 456 -19.37 -22.46 -0.28
C GLU A 456 -20.39 -23.49 -0.78
N SER A 457 -21.53 -23.06 -1.31
CA SER A 457 -22.58 -23.92 -1.84
C SER A 457 -22.54 -24.06 -3.35
N ASP A 458 -22.02 -25.17 -3.87
CA ASP A 458 -22.07 -25.49 -5.30
C ASP A 458 -23.49 -25.47 -5.87
N GLU A 459 -24.49 -25.85 -5.06
CA GLU A 459 -25.92 -25.84 -5.43
C GLU A 459 -26.40 -24.41 -5.65
N GLU A 460 -26.14 -23.49 -4.70
CA GLU A 460 -26.59 -22.09 -4.83
C GLU A 460 -25.88 -21.36 -5.98
N ILE A 461 -24.59 -21.62 -6.19
CA ILE A 461 -23.85 -21.08 -7.35
C ILE A 461 -24.49 -21.58 -8.66
N THR A 462 -24.76 -22.89 -8.75
CA THR A 462 -25.38 -23.50 -9.93
C THR A 462 -26.77 -22.94 -10.19
N ASP A 463 -27.61 -22.83 -9.15
CA ASP A 463 -28.96 -22.29 -9.26
C ASP A 463 -28.99 -20.81 -9.59
N GLY A 464 -28.09 -20.01 -9.01
CA GLY A 464 -27.93 -18.60 -9.33
C GLY A 464 -27.52 -18.40 -10.80
N MET A 465 -26.55 -19.17 -11.30
CA MET A 465 -26.16 -19.15 -12.70
C MET A 465 -27.30 -19.62 -13.62
N ARG A 466 -28.03 -20.66 -13.24
CA ARG A 466 -29.19 -21.16 -14.00
C ARG A 466 -30.25 -20.07 -14.14
N ARG A 467 -30.62 -19.41 -13.06
CA ARG A 467 -31.61 -18.32 -13.06
C ARG A 467 -31.21 -17.18 -13.99
N LEU A 468 -29.95 -16.73 -13.93
CA LEU A 468 -29.42 -15.67 -14.79
C LEU A 468 -29.33 -16.09 -16.28
N LEU A 469 -29.12 -17.37 -16.57
CA LEU A 469 -29.06 -17.89 -17.94
C LEU A 469 -30.43 -18.14 -18.55
N THR A 470 -31.49 -18.38 -17.74
CA THR A 470 -32.78 -18.82 -18.21
C THR A 470 -33.94 -17.83 -18.00
N SER A 471 -33.74 -16.75 -17.23
CA SER A 471 -34.72 -15.72 -16.95
C SER A 471 -34.26 -14.34 -17.45
N PRO A 472 -34.60 -13.94 -18.68
CA PRO A 472 -34.35 -12.60 -19.19
C PRO A 472 -34.97 -11.50 -18.32
N GLU A 473 -36.15 -11.76 -17.75
CA GLU A 473 -36.87 -10.83 -16.89
C GLU A 473 -36.06 -10.48 -15.64
N LEU A 474 -35.44 -11.49 -14.98
CA LEU A 474 -34.54 -11.28 -13.84
C LEU A 474 -33.32 -10.46 -14.23
N VAL A 475 -32.71 -10.77 -15.39
CA VAL A 475 -31.56 -10.03 -15.89
C VAL A 475 -31.91 -8.56 -16.13
N ASP A 476 -33.09 -8.27 -16.68
CA ASP A 476 -33.53 -6.90 -16.95
C ASP A 476 -33.90 -6.16 -15.65
N GLU A 477 -34.51 -6.82 -14.67
CA GLU A 477 -34.74 -6.28 -13.33
C GLU A 477 -33.43 -5.86 -12.65
N LEU A 478 -32.44 -6.76 -12.60
CA LEU A 478 -31.14 -6.49 -12.00
C LEU A 478 -30.36 -5.38 -12.73
N ARG A 479 -30.54 -5.22 -14.03
CA ARG A 479 -30.01 -4.09 -14.81
C ARG A 479 -30.58 -2.76 -14.39
N LEU A 480 -31.90 -2.72 -14.16
CA LEU A 480 -32.57 -1.51 -13.69
C LEU A 480 -32.08 -1.12 -12.30
N GLU A 481 -32.01 -2.08 -11.38
CA GLU A 481 -31.45 -1.86 -10.04
C GLU A 481 -29.99 -1.33 -10.11
N ALA A 482 -29.16 -1.92 -10.97
CA ALA A 482 -27.77 -1.47 -11.14
C ALA A 482 -27.69 -0.03 -11.69
N ALA A 483 -28.63 0.40 -12.53
CA ALA A 483 -28.68 1.75 -13.10
C ALA A 483 -29.13 2.82 -12.09
N GLU A 484 -29.83 2.44 -11.02
CA GLU A 484 -30.33 3.36 -9.97
C GLU A 484 -29.30 3.58 -8.84
N ARG A 485 -28.12 2.95 -8.92
CA ARG A 485 -27.08 3.02 -7.88
C ARG A 485 -26.51 4.42 -7.75
N PRO A 486 -26.21 4.90 -6.52
CA PRO A 486 -25.56 6.17 -6.32
C PRO A 486 -24.17 6.20 -6.96
N GLU A 487 -23.86 7.27 -7.66
CA GLU A 487 -22.52 7.51 -8.17
C GLU A 487 -21.60 7.96 -7.03
N ARG A 488 -20.37 7.43 -7.01
CA ARG A 488 -19.30 7.82 -6.11
C ARG A 488 -18.00 7.86 -6.92
N THR A 489 -17.31 8.98 -6.85
CA THR A 489 -16.11 9.25 -7.65
C THR A 489 -14.82 9.00 -6.86
N TRP A 490 -13.69 8.90 -7.56
CA TRP A 490 -12.37 8.88 -6.93
C TRP A 490 -12.06 10.21 -6.21
N ASP A 491 -12.62 11.32 -6.66
CA ASP A 491 -12.47 12.62 -5.99
C ASP A 491 -13.18 12.63 -4.62
N ASP A 492 -14.38 12.04 -4.55
CA ASP A 492 -15.09 11.88 -3.27
C ASP A 492 -14.30 10.99 -2.31
N TYR A 493 -13.81 9.85 -2.83
CA TYR A 493 -13.01 8.92 -2.05
C TYR A 493 -11.72 9.56 -1.51
N ALA A 494 -10.96 10.24 -2.37
CA ALA A 494 -9.70 10.87 -1.97
C ALA A 494 -9.91 11.93 -0.89
N ARG A 495 -10.97 12.74 -1.01
CA ARG A 495 -11.35 13.77 -0.03
C ARG A 495 -11.75 13.15 1.32
N GLU A 496 -12.59 12.11 1.29
CA GLU A 496 -13.01 11.43 2.51
C GLU A 496 -11.85 10.69 3.18
N LEU A 497 -10.98 10.05 2.39
CA LEU A 497 -9.81 9.37 2.91
C LEU A 497 -8.82 10.36 3.55
N TRP A 498 -8.61 11.54 2.95
CA TRP A 498 -7.84 12.62 3.55
C TRP A 498 -8.43 13.05 4.88
N ALA A 499 -9.73 13.33 4.91
CA ALA A 499 -10.43 13.72 6.13
C ALA A 499 -10.35 12.63 7.23
N ALA A 500 -10.36 11.36 6.87
CA ALA A 500 -10.27 10.25 7.82
C ALA A 500 -8.84 10.03 8.36
N LEU A 501 -7.81 10.16 7.52
CA LEU A 501 -6.43 9.86 7.88
C LEU A 501 -5.66 11.09 8.37
N ILE A 502 -5.81 12.24 7.73
CA ILE A 502 -5.00 13.43 7.96
C ILE A 502 -5.78 14.50 8.72
N GLY A 503 -7.05 14.72 8.38
CA GLY A 503 -7.89 15.77 8.98
C GLY A 503 -7.93 15.84 10.51
N PRO A 504 -7.84 14.74 11.28
CA PRO A 504 -7.77 14.79 12.74
C PRO A 504 -6.40 15.16 13.32
N SER A 505 -5.33 15.21 12.50
CA SER A 505 -3.98 15.45 13.00
C SER A 505 -3.80 16.88 13.47
N ALA A 506 -3.24 17.03 14.67
CA ALA A 506 -2.79 18.31 15.19
C ALA A 506 -1.37 18.70 14.71
N LEU A 507 -0.67 17.80 14.02
CA LEU A 507 0.69 18.03 13.53
C LEU A 507 0.72 18.80 12.21
N ILE A 508 -0.41 18.83 11.49
CA ILE A 508 -0.53 19.50 10.20
C ILE A 508 -1.30 20.81 10.39
N GLU A 509 -0.70 21.92 9.96
CA GLU A 509 -1.41 23.19 9.88
C GLU A 509 -2.45 23.10 8.75
N HIS A 510 -3.73 23.08 9.14
CA HIS A 510 -4.81 23.16 8.16
C HIS A 510 -4.91 24.63 7.71
N GLU A 511 -4.73 24.91 6.43
CA GLU A 511 -5.11 26.20 5.86
C GLU A 511 -6.59 26.44 6.23
N GLU A 512 -6.83 27.43 7.08
CA GLU A 512 -8.20 27.88 7.34
C GLU A 512 -8.81 28.25 5.98
N ALA A 513 -9.88 27.53 5.59
CA ALA A 513 -10.68 27.91 4.42
C ALA A 513 -10.96 29.42 4.51
N PRO A 514 -10.74 30.21 3.43
CA PRO A 514 -10.92 31.65 3.50
C PRO A 514 -12.33 31.92 4.03
N ARG A 515 -12.39 32.59 5.18
CA ARG A 515 -13.65 33.05 5.75
C ARG A 515 -14.33 33.90 4.70
N ALA A 516 -15.42 33.37 4.15
CA ALA A 516 -16.29 34.14 3.26
C ALA A 516 -16.68 35.44 4.00
N LEU A 517 -16.22 36.58 3.48
CA LEU A 517 -16.64 37.92 3.84
C LEU A 517 -18.05 38.18 3.30
#